data_6f08ef032e4ec5f47ac4cfc340a1856e
#
_entry.id   6f08ef032e4ec5f47ac4cfc340a1856e
#
_cell.length_a   1.000
_cell.length_b   1.000
_cell.length_c   1.000
_cell.angle_alpha   90.00
_cell.angle_beta   90.00
_cell.angle_gamma   90.00
#
_symmetry.space_group_name_H-M   'P 1'
#
loop_
_entity.id
_entity.type
_entity.pdbx_description
1 polymer ?
#
loop_
_entity_poly.entity_id
_entity_poly.type
_entity_poly.pdbx_seq_one_letter_code
_entity_poly.pdbx_strand_id
1 'polypeptide(L)'
;RWFYFKSNGKKIFAEDGDRTKDKTINGKKYAFDEYGAMVAEWSLDEEDLGTNPQAFTSSVASSAEVITGKAFDSKYTESWKYFSSVEDGARVSKGWFKVVPAEFLNEDKYNDDEDFWYYADGSGNLYAGEFKTIKGKKYAFRNDGRMLNGLKFIKEDADNQSLSVYADDDDTWNFDNEDDFLDHAAEFYEPEGYKCFYFGDGDDGAMRTNKTNVEIDGENHNFYFEKSGGNKGAGVTGEEDDKLYQSGMLLKADSDDKYIVVEKTTHVNADGKAEYSTY
;
A
#
# COMPACT_ATOMS: atom_id res chain seq x y z
N ARG A 1 -24.56 14.46 17.03
CA ARG A 1 -23.18 14.75 17.47
C ARG A 1 -23.04 14.45 18.94
N TRP A 2 -21.86 13.90 19.36
CA TRP A 2 -21.55 13.58 20.74
C TRP A 2 -20.56 14.60 21.31
N PHE A 3 -20.71 14.89 22.61
CA PHE A 3 -19.87 15.82 23.36
C PHE A 3 -19.42 15.17 24.68
N TYR A 4 -18.23 15.48 25.15
CA TYR A 4 -17.73 14.98 26.41
C TYR A 4 -17.57 16.12 27.43
N PHE A 5 -18.16 15.92 28.60
CA PHE A 5 -18.01 16.82 29.73
C PHE A 5 -17.22 16.17 30.87
N LYS A 6 -16.25 16.89 31.40
CA LYS A 6 -15.51 16.46 32.57
C LYS A 6 -16.45 16.46 33.80
N SER A 7 -16.02 15.80 34.88
CA SER A 7 -16.78 15.77 36.17
C SER A 7 -17.08 17.16 36.72
N ASN A 8 -16.29 18.16 36.41
CA ASN A 8 -16.51 19.56 36.80
C ASN A 8 -17.42 20.34 35.85
N GLY A 9 -18.09 19.66 34.90
CA GLY A 9 -19.01 20.25 33.95
C GLY A 9 -18.36 20.95 32.75
N LYS A 10 -17.03 21.00 32.67
CA LYS A 10 -16.34 21.61 31.49
C LYS A 10 -16.32 20.67 30.32
N LYS A 11 -16.75 21.18 29.14
CA LYS A 11 -16.68 20.50 27.87
C LYS A 11 -15.22 20.34 27.41
N ILE A 12 -14.91 19.23 26.74
CA ILE A 12 -13.65 19.04 25.99
C ILE A 12 -13.85 19.63 24.60
N PHE A 13 -12.88 20.38 24.11
CA PHE A 13 -12.82 20.94 22.76
C PHE A 13 -11.38 21.25 22.39
N ALA A 14 -11.06 21.37 21.11
CA ALA A 14 -9.76 21.83 20.63
C ALA A 14 -9.56 23.31 20.97
N GLU A 15 -8.36 23.66 21.44
CA GLU A 15 -7.97 25.05 21.74
C GLU A 15 -7.55 25.76 20.45
N ASP A 16 -7.45 27.10 20.51
CA ASP A 16 -7.06 27.91 19.36
C ASP A 16 -5.74 27.42 18.73
N GLY A 17 -5.80 27.03 17.46
CA GLY A 17 -4.67 26.53 16.70
C GLY A 17 -4.60 25.00 16.58
N ASP A 18 -5.33 24.26 17.42
CA ASP A 18 -5.44 22.80 17.32
C ASP A 18 -6.67 22.42 16.46
N ARG A 19 -6.54 21.40 15.61
CA ARG A 19 -7.71 20.83 14.90
C ARG A 19 -8.59 20.01 15.82
N THR A 20 -7.98 19.23 16.68
CA THR A 20 -8.69 18.32 17.55
C THR A 20 -8.06 18.30 18.95
N LYS A 21 -8.84 17.87 19.92
CA LYS A 21 -8.38 17.58 21.28
C LYS A 21 -8.64 16.14 21.64
N ASP A 22 -7.57 15.40 21.84
CA ASP A 22 -7.63 13.98 22.23
C ASP A 22 -8.12 13.81 23.68
N LYS A 23 -8.92 12.77 23.88
CA LYS A 23 -9.37 12.34 25.20
C LYS A 23 -9.47 10.82 25.29
N THR A 24 -8.84 10.26 26.30
CA THR A 24 -9.04 8.85 26.65
C THR A 24 -10.28 8.71 27.55
N ILE A 25 -11.22 7.88 27.09
CA ILE A 25 -12.46 7.57 27.82
C ILE A 25 -12.59 6.04 27.87
N ASN A 26 -12.61 5.47 29.08
CA ASN A 26 -12.72 4.02 29.28
C ASN A 26 -11.68 3.20 28.47
N GLY A 27 -10.45 3.72 28.36
CA GLY A 27 -9.34 3.05 27.66
C GLY A 27 -9.32 3.23 26.14
N LYS A 28 -10.34 3.84 25.53
CA LYS A 28 -10.37 4.20 24.12
C LYS A 28 -10.02 5.67 23.94
N LYS A 29 -9.35 6.01 22.83
CA LYS A 29 -9.06 7.40 22.45
C LYS A 29 -10.15 7.96 21.55
N TYR A 30 -10.53 9.19 21.81
CA TYR A 30 -11.48 10.00 21.07
C TYR A 30 -10.86 11.36 20.78
N ALA A 31 -11.32 12.02 19.73
CA ALA A 31 -10.95 13.39 19.44
C ALA A 31 -12.20 14.29 19.40
N PHE A 32 -12.03 15.55 19.73
CA PHE A 32 -13.09 16.54 19.75
C PHE A 32 -12.63 17.79 19.01
N ASP A 33 -13.47 18.32 18.12
CA ASP A 33 -13.19 19.52 17.33
C ASP A 33 -13.21 20.81 18.16
N GLU A 34 -13.04 21.94 17.52
CA GLU A 34 -13.09 23.28 18.17
C GLU A 34 -14.45 23.58 18.79
N TYR A 35 -15.53 22.98 18.31
CA TYR A 35 -16.87 23.08 18.89
C TYR A 35 -17.12 22.07 19.99
N GLY A 36 -16.18 21.16 20.21
CA GLY A 36 -16.28 20.04 21.15
C GLY A 36 -17.13 18.89 20.66
N ALA A 37 -17.45 18.84 19.36
CA ALA A 37 -18.11 17.70 18.78
C ALA A 37 -17.11 16.56 18.55
N MET A 38 -17.53 15.33 18.86
CA MET A 38 -16.70 14.14 18.64
C MET A 38 -16.39 13.96 17.16
N VAL A 39 -15.12 13.77 16.86
CA VAL A 39 -14.62 13.42 15.52
C VAL A 39 -14.95 11.96 15.22
N ALA A 40 -15.32 11.68 14.00
CA ALA A 40 -15.56 10.34 13.47
C ALA A 40 -14.94 10.20 12.08
N GLU A 41 -14.74 8.96 11.67
CA GLU A 41 -14.14 8.63 10.37
C GLU A 41 -12.73 9.22 10.20
N TRP A 42 -12.41 9.76 9.04
CA TRP A 42 -11.09 10.30 8.75
C TRP A 42 -10.84 11.67 9.43
N SER A 43 -9.67 11.81 10.02
CA SER A 43 -9.20 13.07 10.57
C SER A 43 -7.71 13.23 10.37
N LEU A 44 -7.29 14.40 9.88
CA LEU A 44 -5.89 14.78 9.75
C LEU A 44 -5.38 15.32 11.09
N ASP A 45 -4.30 14.74 11.60
CA ASP A 45 -3.59 15.22 12.79
C ASP A 45 -2.43 16.11 12.36
N GLU A 46 -2.55 17.41 12.58
CA GLU A 46 -1.55 18.39 12.19
C GLU A 46 -0.30 18.40 13.07
N GLU A 47 -0.40 17.93 14.30
CA GLU A 47 0.75 17.89 15.22
C GLU A 47 1.85 16.95 14.70
N ASP A 48 1.48 15.89 14.01
CA ASP A 48 2.42 14.91 13.44
C ASP A 48 3.17 15.44 12.19
N LEU A 49 2.73 16.54 11.61
CA LEU A 49 3.32 17.08 10.38
C LEU A 49 4.55 17.95 10.59
N GLY A 50 4.80 18.42 11.81
CA GLY A 50 6.00 19.18 12.20
C GLY A 50 6.25 20.46 11.38
N THR A 51 5.27 20.91 10.59
CA THR A 51 5.36 22.02 9.64
C THR A 51 4.14 22.91 9.76
N ASN A 52 4.20 24.08 9.15
CA ASN A 52 3.15 25.09 9.21
C ASN A 52 1.74 24.52 9.05
N PRO A 53 0.90 24.52 10.10
CA PRO A 53 -0.45 23.94 10.07
C PRO A 53 -1.33 24.49 8.94
N GLN A 54 -1.09 25.72 8.52
CA GLN A 54 -1.83 26.35 7.42
C GLN A 54 -1.56 25.71 6.06
N ALA A 55 -0.48 24.94 5.92
CA ALA A 55 -0.20 24.22 4.68
C ALA A 55 -1.13 23.01 4.46
N PHE A 56 -1.91 22.64 5.47
CA PHE A 56 -2.79 21.46 5.46
C PHE A 56 -4.25 21.79 5.78
N THR A 57 -4.65 23.03 5.54
CA THR A 57 -6.08 23.38 5.55
C THR A 57 -6.77 22.70 4.35
N SER A 58 -8.05 22.42 4.46
CA SER A 58 -8.83 21.78 3.39
C SER A 58 -8.66 22.47 2.03
N SER A 59 -8.50 23.80 2.00
CA SER A 59 -8.27 24.54 0.76
C SER A 59 -6.87 24.32 0.15
N VAL A 60 -5.87 24.02 0.97
CA VAL A 60 -4.50 23.72 0.51
C VAL A 60 -4.39 22.24 0.15
N ALA A 61 -5.02 21.37 0.93
CA ALA A 61 -5.05 19.93 0.65
C ALA A 61 -5.85 19.58 -0.62
N SER A 62 -6.81 20.42 -1.01
CA SER A 62 -7.54 20.28 -2.27
C SER A 62 -6.82 20.86 -3.50
N SER A 63 -5.68 21.52 -3.32
CA SER A 63 -4.89 21.96 -4.47
C SER A 63 -4.08 20.80 -5.03
N ALA A 64 -4.12 20.61 -6.34
CA ALA A 64 -3.37 19.56 -7.04
C ALA A 64 -1.86 19.60 -6.73
N GLU A 65 -1.30 20.78 -6.48
CA GLU A 65 0.11 20.95 -6.12
C GLU A 65 0.46 20.37 -4.73
N VAL A 66 -0.45 20.47 -3.78
CA VAL A 66 -0.23 19.91 -2.43
C VAL A 66 -0.44 18.40 -2.46
N ILE A 67 -1.44 17.93 -3.18
CA ILE A 67 -1.70 16.52 -3.38
C ILE A 67 -0.52 15.86 -4.11
N THR A 68 -0.05 16.42 -5.22
CA THR A 68 1.09 15.88 -5.98
C THR A 68 2.43 16.02 -5.27
N GLY A 69 2.63 17.05 -4.46
CA GLY A 69 3.91 17.27 -3.76
C GLY A 69 4.06 16.50 -2.45
N LYS A 70 2.96 16.19 -1.77
CA LYS A 70 2.99 15.58 -0.42
C LYS A 70 2.03 14.41 -0.20
N ALA A 71 0.98 14.28 -0.96
CA ALA A 71 0.07 13.13 -0.85
C ALA A 71 0.75 11.81 -1.26
N PHE A 72 1.86 11.88 -1.98
CA PHE A 72 2.74 10.75 -2.25
C PHE A 72 3.83 10.56 -1.19
N ASP A 73 3.93 11.45 -0.22
CA ASP A 73 4.80 11.32 0.93
C ASP A 73 4.07 10.52 2.02
N SER A 74 4.63 9.40 2.40
CA SER A 74 4.09 8.54 3.45
C SER A 74 3.86 9.28 4.78
N LYS A 75 4.66 10.31 5.08
CA LYS A 75 4.49 11.13 6.29
C LYS A 75 3.19 11.91 6.31
N TYR A 76 2.73 12.41 5.17
CA TYR A 76 1.42 13.03 5.07
C TYR A 76 0.31 12.01 5.40
N THR A 77 0.42 10.80 4.83
CA THR A 77 -0.52 9.72 5.09
C THR A 77 -0.48 9.26 6.55
N GLU A 78 0.70 9.14 7.16
CA GLU A 78 0.88 8.80 8.57
C GLU A 78 0.18 9.78 9.52
N SER A 79 0.00 11.03 9.11
CA SER A 79 -0.69 12.07 9.89
C SER A 79 -2.20 11.90 9.93
N TRP A 80 -2.77 11.09 9.05
CA TRP A 80 -4.18 10.76 9.07
C TRP A 80 -4.49 9.72 10.14
N LYS A 81 -5.61 9.90 10.84
CA LYS A 81 -6.17 8.97 11.82
C LYS A 81 -7.57 8.57 11.38
N TYR A 82 -7.95 7.35 11.70
CA TYR A 82 -9.31 6.91 11.50
C TYR A 82 -9.99 6.70 12.85
N PHE A 83 -11.09 7.39 13.03
CA PHE A 83 -12.02 7.24 14.15
C PHE A 83 -13.21 6.44 13.64
N SER A 84 -13.68 5.47 14.42
CA SER A 84 -14.80 4.64 13.95
C SER A 84 -16.06 5.48 13.63
N SER A 85 -17.19 4.83 13.45
CA SER A 85 -18.43 5.48 13.01
C SER A 85 -18.82 6.68 13.88
N VAL A 86 -19.72 7.51 13.34
CA VAL A 86 -20.31 8.67 14.05
C VAL A 86 -20.99 8.30 15.38
N GLU A 87 -21.31 7.04 15.60
CA GLU A 87 -21.92 6.53 16.82
C GLU A 87 -20.89 6.11 17.87
N ASP A 88 -19.74 5.56 17.46
CA ASP A 88 -18.67 5.11 18.38
C ASP A 88 -17.53 6.13 18.49
N GLY A 89 -16.99 6.63 17.38
CA GLY A 89 -15.94 7.66 17.35
C GLY A 89 -14.61 7.26 18.00
N ALA A 90 -14.42 6.00 18.34
CA ALA A 90 -13.17 5.54 18.91
C ALA A 90 -12.07 5.47 17.85
N ARG A 91 -10.88 6.02 18.13
CA ARG A 91 -9.73 5.94 17.25
C ARG A 91 -9.30 4.50 17.03
N VAL A 92 -9.17 4.09 15.79
CA VAL A 92 -8.60 2.79 15.42
C VAL A 92 -7.11 2.80 15.75
N SER A 93 -6.65 1.76 16.45
CA SER A 93 -5.24 1.55 16.74
C SER A 93 -4.93 0.06 16.87
N LYS A 94 -3.72 -0.34 16.49
CA LYS A 94 -3.26 -1.74 16.45
C LYS A 94 -4.21 -2.66 15.68
N GLY A 95 -4.74 -2.20 14.55
CA GLY A 95 -5.74 -2.99 13.85
C GLY A 95 -5.94 -2.64 12.40
N TRP A 96 -6.53 -3.60 11.72
CA TRP A 96 -7.02 -3.48 10.37
C TRP A 96 -8.40 -2.81 10.35
N PHE A 97 -8.65 -2.03 9.30
CA PHE A 97 -9.96 -1.50 8.98
C PHE A 97 -10.10 -1.32 7.47
N LYS A 98 -11.32 -1.44 6.97
CA LYS A 98 -11.63 -1.36 5.55
C LYS A 98 -12.66 -0.26 5.33
N VAL A 99 -12.28 0.78 4.61
CA VAL A 99 -13.08 1.99 4.42
C VAL A 99 -12.71 2.69 3.12
N VAL A 100 -13.61 3.55 2.66
CA VAL A 100 -13.34 4.48 1.56
C VAL A 100 -12.21 5.44 1.98
N PRO A 101 -11.22 5.72 1.11
CA PRO A 101 -10.16 6.68 1.39
C PRO A 101 -10.69 8.05 1.79
N ALA A 102 -9.90 8.82 2.54
CA ALA A 102 -10.20 10.24 2.69
C ALA A 102 -10.02 10.95 1.34
N GLU A 103 -10.90 11.91 1.04
CA GLU A 103 -10.86 12.71 -0.21
C GLU A 103 -9.45 13.26 -0.49
N PHE A 104 -8.78 13.80 0.55
CA PHE A 104 -7.46 14.40 0.41
C PHE A 104 -6.29 13.40 0.51
N LEU A 105 -6.56 12.12 0.73
CA LEU A 105 -5.56 11.05 0.59
C LEU A 105 -5.57 10.47 -0.83
N ASN A 106 -6.75 10.27 -1.39
CA ASN A 106 -6.92 9.76 -2.74
C ASN A 106 -8.30 10.15 -3.26
N GLU A 107 -8.35 11.24 -4.03
CA GLU A 107 -9.60 11.82 -4.53
C GLU A 107 -10.33 10.87 -5.49
N ASP A 108 -9.59 10.18 -6.36
CA ASP A 108 -10.18 9.29 -7.36
C ASP A 108 -10.88 8.12 -6.67
N LYS A 109 -10.20 7.45 -5.73
CA LYS A 109 -10.77 6.32 -4.99
C LYS A 109 -11.84 6.74 -3.98
N TYR A 110 -11.79 7.96 -3.48
CA TYR A 110 -12.88 8.54 -2.71
C TYR A 110 -14.14 8.72 -3.57
N ASN A 111 -13.99 9.24 -4.79
CA ASN A 111 -15.09 9.44 -5.71
C ASN A 111 -15.68 8.13 -6.25
N ASP A 112 -14.85 7.09 -6.37
CA ASP A 112 -15.29 5.73 -6.75
C ASP A 112 -16.10 5.02 -5.65
N ASP A 113 -16.10 5.56 -4.42
CA ASP A 113 -16.78 5.00 -3.23
C ASP A 113 -16.32 3.56 -2.94
N GLU A 114 -15.04 3.27 -3.18
CA GLU A 114 -14.44 1.95 -2.98
C GLU A 114 -13.74 1.81 -1.64
N ASP A 115 -14.00 0.68 -0.94
CA ASP A 115 -13.37 0.37 0.34
C ASP A 115 -11.99 -0.29 0.15
N PHE A 116 -10.99 0.21 0.88
CA PHE A 116 -9.64 -0.36 0.92
C PHE A 116 -9.21 -0.70 2.34
N TRP A 117 -8.31 -1.68 2.45
CA TRP A 117 -7.72 -2.05 3.72
C TRP A 117 -6.59 -1.11 4.12
N TYR A 118 -6.63 -0.70 5.37
CA TYR A 118 -5.61 0.07 6.06
C TYR A 118 -5.20 -0.61 7.36
N TYR A 119 -4.04 -0.26 7.87
CA TYR A 119 -3.61 -0.67 9.20
C TYR A 119 -3.12 0.52 10.01
N ALA A 120 -3.66 0.69 11.21
CA ALA A 120 -3.20 1.69 12.15
C ALA A 120 -2.29 1.04 13.21
N ASP A 121 -1.17 1.69 13.52
CA ASP A 121 -0.27 1.31 14.59
C ASP A 121 -0.85 1.59 15.99
N GLY A 122 -0.05 1.39 17.05
CA GLY A 122 -0.49 1.63 18.43
C GLY A 122 -0.83 3.09 18.76
N SER A 123 -0.31 4.01 17.98
CA SER A 123 -0.57 5.45 18.09
C SER A 123 -1.70 5.92 17.16
N GLY A 124 -2.23 5.02 16.33
CA GLY A 124 -3.24 5.33 15.32
C GLY A 124 -2.65 5.83 14.01
N ASN A 125 -1.32 5.86 13.85
CA ASN A 125 -0.67 6.23 12.60
C ASN A 125 -0.87 5.14 11.56
N LEU A 126 -1.14 5.52 10.31
CA LEU A 126 -1.26 4.58 9.21
C LEU A 126 0.11 4.04 8.79
N TYR A 127 0.18 2.76 8.46
CA TYR A 127 1.32 2.28 7.67
C TYR A 127 1.17 2.76 6.24
N ALA A 128 2.21 3.37 5.69
CA ALA A 128 2.22 3.94 4.34
C ALA A 128 3.62 3.94 3.73
N GLY A 129 3.70 3.65 2.42
CA GLY A 129 4.94 3.69 1.67
C GLY A 129 6.00 2.66 2.13
N GLU A 130 5.58 1.53 2.67
CA GLU A 130 6.50 0.60 3.31
C GLU A 130 6.01 -0.85 3.34
N PHE A 131 6.96 -1.77 3.52
CA PHE A 131 6.64 -3.13 3.92
C PHE A 131 6.55 -3.25 5.44
N LYS A 132 5.55 -3.97 5.94
CA LYS A 132 5.36 -4.23 7.38
C LYS A 132 5.07 -5.68 7.67
N THR A 133 5.65 -6.18 8.77
CA THR A 133 5.30 -7.50 9.30
C THR A 133 4.27 -7.34 10.42
N ILE A 134 3.10 -7.92 10.20
CA ILE A 134 1.96 -7.88 11.12
C ILE A 134 1.61 -9.31 11.48
N LYS A 135 1.71 -9.67 12.75
CA LYS A 135 1.42 -11.03 13.25
C LYS A 135 2.13 -12.14 12.44
N GLY A 136 3.40 -11.90 12.06
CA GLY A 136 4.24 -12.87 11.34
C GLY A 136 4.04 -12.94 9.84
N LYS A 137 3.10 -12.20 9.27
CA LYS A 137 2.90 -12.07 7.82
C LYS A 137 3.41 -10.70 7.35
N LYS A 138 4.03 -10.65 6.17
CA LYS A 138 4.53 -9.40 5.57
C LYS A 138 3.48 -8.83 4.62
N TYR A 139 3.27 -7.55 4.70
CA TYR A 139 2.35 -6.76 3.87
C TYR A 139 3.08 -5.57 3.28
N ALA A 140 2.53 -4.98 2.24
CA ALA A 140 2.99 -3.71 1.70
C ALA A 140 1.83 -2.71 1.67
N PHE A 141 2.15 -1.45 1.91
CA PHE A 141 1.18 -0.35 1.91
C PHE A 141 1.62 0.70 0.91
N ARG A 142 0.69 1.16 0.08
CA ARG A 142 0.89 2.27 -0.82
C ARG A 142 1.23 3.54 -0.05
N ASN A 143 1.73 4.54 -0.73
CA ASN A 143 2.05 5.83 -0.12
C ASN A 143 0.81 6.52 0.48
N ASP A 144 -0.38 6.25 -0.02
CA ASP A 144 -1.67 6.70 0.51
C ASP A 144 -2.25 5.79 1.62
N GLY A 145 -1.51 4.77 2.04
CA GLY A 145 -1.86 3.86 3.13
C GLY A 145 -2.70 2.64 2.73
N ARG A 146 -3.18 2.56 1.49
CA ARG A 146 -3.93 1.38 1.03
C ARG A 146 -3.04 0.14 1.00
N MET A 147 -3.53 -0.97 1.55
CA MET A 147 -2.84 -2.26 1.48
C MET A 147 -2.75 -2.75 0.04
N LEU A 148 -1.58 -3.23 -0.37
CA LEU A 148 -1.39 -3.91 -1.65
C LEU A 148 -1.94 -5.33 -1.64
N ASN A 149 -2.52 -5.74 -2.76
CA ASN A 149 -2.92 -7.11 -3.06
C ASN A 149 -2.51 -7.47 -4.49
N GLY A 150 -2.65 -8.73 -4.86
CA GLY A 150 -2.34 -9.20 -6.21
C GLY A 150 -0.86 -9.24 -6.54
N LEU A 151 -0.57 -9.34 -7.84
CA LEU A 151 0.78 -9.38 -8.41
C LEU A 151 1.23 -7.95 -8.72
N LYS A 152 2.32 -7.49 -8.09
CA LYS A 152 2.80 -6.11 -8.19
C LYS A 152 4.30 -6.04 -8.40
N PHE A 153 4.73 -5.07 -9.22
CA PHE A 153 6.13 -4.69 -9.33
C PHE A 153 6.39 -3.48 -8.44
N ILE A 154 7.30 -3.64 -7.48
CA ILE A 154 7.56 -2.64 -6.44
C ILE A 154 9.04 -2.29 -6.40
N LYS A 155 9.32 -1.00 -6.28
CA LYS A 155 10.63 -0.44 -5.98
C LYS A 155 10.54 0.39 -4.70
N GLU A 156 11.41 0.08 -3.74
CA GLU A 156 11.58 0.92 -2.55
C GLU A 156 12.43 2.13 -2.94
N ASP A 157 11.95 3.33 -2.63
CA ASP A 157 12.72 4.54 -2.89
C ASP A 157 13.92 4.64 -1.94
N ALA A 158 14.95 5.38 -2.37
CA ALA A 158 16.26 5.43 -1.68
C ALA A 158 16.18 5.96 -0.22
N ASP A 159 15.15 6.68 0.13
CA ASP A 159 14.88 7.17 1.48
C ASP A 159 14.12 6.18 2.37
N ASN A 160 13.69 5.04 1.82
CA ASN A 160 12.87 4.01 2.46
C ASN A 160 11.56 4.55 3.07
N GLN A 161 11.01 5.63 2.52
CA GLN A 161 9.80 6.28 2.99
C GLN A 161 8.66 6.27 1.96
N SER A 162 8.91 5.74 0.78
CA SER A 162 7.90 5.57 -0.25
C SER A 162 8.14 4.30 -1.06
N LEU A 163 7.07 3.81 -1.67
CA LEU A 163 7.10 2.71 -2.62
C LEU A 163 6.64 3.23 -3.97
N SER A 164 7.43 2.96 -5.00
CA SER A 164 6.96 3.07 -6.38
C SER A 164 6.33 1.73 -6.76
N VAL A 165 5.07 1.74 -7.15
CA VAL A 165 4.30 0.55 -7.54
C VAL A 165 3.91 0.69 -9.00
N TYR A 166 4.25 -0.31 -9.81
CA TYR A 166 3.82 -0.36 -11.20
C TYR A 166 2.56 -1.20 -11.34
N ALA A 167 1.75 -0.85 -12.32
CA ALA A 167 0.48 -1.52 -12.61
C ALA A 167 -0.54 -1.42 -11.47
N ASP A 168 -0.71 -0.23 -10.88
CA ASP A 168 -1.49 -0.13 -9.67
C ASP A 168 -2.45 1.05 -9.55
N ASP A 169 -2.27 2.12 -10.31
CA ASP A 169 -3.08 3.33 -10.10
C ASP A 169 -4.39 3.34 -10.86
N ASP A 170 -4.50 2.49 -11.83
CA ASP A 170 -5.76 2.20 -12.47
C ASP A 170 -6.05 0.72 -12.21
N ASP A 171 -7.17 0.42 -11.57
CA ASP A 171 -7.68 -0.95 -11.45
C ASP A 171 -7.82 -1.65 -12.82
N THR A 172 -7.44 -0.97 -13.88
CA THR A 172 -7.48 -1.41 -15.27
C THR A 172 -6.17 -2.01 -15.75
N TRP A 173 -5.05 -1.87 -15.00
CA TRP A 173 -3.79 -2.44 -15.47
C TRP A 173 -3.47 -3.77 -14.79
N ASN A 174 -4.13 -4.80 -15.25
CA ASN A 174 -3.70 -6.17 -15.09
C ASN A 174 -2.93 -6.56 -16.36
N PHE A 175 -1.99 -7.49 -16.23
CA PHE A 175 -1.35 -8.07 -17.39
C PHE A 175 -2.40 -8.81 -18.21
N ASP A 176 -2.45 -8.53 -19.51
CA ASP A 176 -3.44 -9.10 -20.41
C ASP A 176 -3.22 -10.59 -20.65
N ASN A 177 -1.98 -11.05 -20.53
CA ASN A 177 -1.58 -12.44 -20.67
C ASN A 177 -0.14 -12.66 -20.19
N GLU A 178 0.40 -13.87 -20.38
CA GLU A 178 1.77 -14.25 -20.04
C GLU A 178 2.82 -13.41 -20.77
N ASP A 179 2.64 -13.20 -22.06
CA ASP A 179 3.60 -12.46 -22.90
C ASP A 179 3.68 -10.99 -22.45
N ASP A 180 2.55 -10.36 -22.18
CA ASP A 180 2.49 -9.00 -21.67
C ASP A 180 3.23 -8.86 -20.32
N PHE A 181 3.05 -9.82 -19.41
CA PHE A 181 3.81 -9.86 -18.16
C PHE A 181 5.31 -9.97 -18.40
N LEU A 182 5.74 -10.89 -19.28
CA LEU A 182 7.16 -11.16 -19.53
C LEU A 182 7.85 -10.00 -20.24
N ASP A 183 7.20 -9.40 -21.21
CA ASP A 183 7.73 -8.24 -21.94
C ASP A 183 7.95 -7.06 -21.00
N HIS A 184 6.96 -6.73 -20.18
CA HIS A 184 7.09 -5.65 -19.19
C HIS A 184 8.11 -5.96 -18.11
N ALA A 185 8.16 -7.20 -17.62
CA ALA A 185 9.12 -7.59 -16.59
C ALA A 185 10.57 -7.41 -17.06
N ALA A 186 10.89 -7.90 -18.27
CA ALA A 186 12.25 -7.88 -18.81
C ALA A 186 12.66 -6.51 -19.38
N GLU A 187 11.74 -5.80 -20.02
CA GLU A 187 12.06 -4.54 -20.69
C GLU A 187 11.98 -3.33 -19.76
N PHE A 188 11.03 -3.29 -18.84
CA PHE A 188 10.70 -2.09 -18.12
C PHE A 188 10.91 -2.19 -16.62
N TYR A 189 10.52 -3.30 -15.98
CA TYR A 189 10.46 -3.33 -14.53
C TYR A 189 11.77 -3.67 -13.86
N GLU A 190 12.33 -4.83 -14.14
CA GLU A 190 13.56 -5.27 -13.46
C GLU A 190 14.81 -4.45 -13.80
N PRO A 191 15.02 -3.96 -15.03
CA PRO A 191 16.14 -3.07 -15.33
C PRO A 191 16.11 -1.76 -14.54
N GLU A 192 14.91 -1.26 -14.22
CA GLU A 192 14.73 -0.06 -13.41
C GLU A 192 14.79 -0.31 -11.89
N GLY A 193 14.97 -1.57 -11.47
CA GLY A 193 15.09 -1.95 -10.05
C GLY A 193 13.78 -2.34 -9.37
N TYR A 194 12.71 -2.50 -10.14
CA TYR A 194 11.45 -3.07 -9.62
C TYR A 194 11.59 -4.57 -9.43
N LYS A 195 10.96 -5.08 -8.38
CA LYS A 195 10.86 -6.52 -8.10
C LYS A 195 9.40 -6.93 -8.06
N CYS A 196 9.11 -8.11 -8.59
CA CYS A 196 7.77 -8.67 -8.58
C CYS A 196 7.48 -9.30 -7.22
N PHE A 197 6.31 -8.98 -6.65
CA PHE A 197 5.79 -9.57 -5.42
C PHE A 197 4.34 -10.01 -5.63
N TYR A 198 3.92 -11.03 -4.87
CA TYR A 198 2.54 -11.47 -4.86
C TYR A 198 1.96 -11.44 -3.45
N PHE A 199 0.85 -10.73 -3.28
CA PHE A 199 0.19 -10.49 -2.00
C PHE A 199 -1.13 -11.25 -1.86
N GLY A 200 -1.34 -12.30 -2.66
CA GLY A 200 -2.62 -13.00 -2.69
C GLY A 200 -3.71 -12.20 -3.40
N ASP A 201 -4.90 -12.75 -3.44
CA ASP A 201 -6.03 -12.17 -4.15
C ASP A 201 -7.01 -11.50 -3.19
N GLY A 202 -7.77 -10.52 -3.70
CA GLY A 202 -8.83 -9.85 -2.98
C GLY A 202 -8.34 -9.20 -1.68
N ASP A 203 -8.93 -9.56 -0.57
CA ASP A 203 -8.69 -8.96 0.74
C ASP A 203 -7.49 -9.56 1.51
N ASP A 204 -6.72 -10.51 0.93
CA ASP A 204 -5.66 -11.21 1.67
C ASP A 204 -4.47 -10.31 2.00
N GLY A 205 -3.85 -9.70 1.00
CA GLY A 205 -2.70 -8.79 1.14
C GLY A 205 -1.42 -9.39 1.71
N ALA A 206 -1.41 -10.63 2.16
CA ALA A 206 -0.22 -11.24 2.74
C ALA A 206 0.76 -11.68 1.65
N MET A 207 2.01 -11.17 1.73
CA MET A 207 3.07 -11.50 0.78
C MET A 207 3.34 -13.00 0.73
N ARG A 208 3.35 -13.55 -0.46
CA ARG A 208 3.68 -14.96 -0.73
C ARG A 208 5.19 -15.16 -0.87
N THR A 209 5.63 -16.36 -0.54
CA THR A 209 6.99 -16.83 -0.73
C THR A 209 6.96 -18.28 -1.24
N ASN A 210 8.06 -18.75 -1.81
CA ASN A 210 8.14 -20.11 -2.35
C ASN A 210 7.31 -20.27 -3.64
N LYS A 211 7.12 -21.51 -4.06
CA LYS A 211 6.34 -21.86 -5.26
C LYS A 211 4.85 -21.65 -4.97
N THR A 212 4.19 -20.90 -5.85
CA THR A 212 2.76 -20.62 -5.76
C THR A 212 2.17 -20.45 -7.17
N ASN A 213 0.87 -20.63 -7.29
CA ASN A 213 0.15 -20.31 -8.51
C ASN A 213 -0.36 -18.88 -8.41
N VAL A 214 -0.26 -18.17 -9.52
CA VAL A 214 -0.81 -16.81 -9.69
C VAL A 214 -1.67 -16.84 -10.94
N GLU A 215 -2.88 -16.29 -10.83
CA GLU A 215 -3.78 -16.14 -11.96
C GLU A 215 -3.47 -14.84 -12.71
N ILE A 216 -3.32 -14.94 -14.01
CA ILE A 216 -3.21 -13.80 -14.92
C ILE A 216 -4.26 -14.04 -16.02
N ASP A 217 -5.18 -13.11 -16.19
CA ASP A 217 -6.27 -13.17 -17.17
C ASP A 217 -7.04 -14.50 -17.17
N GLY A 218 -7.33 -15.05 -15.99
CA GLY A 218 -8.06 -16.30 -15.81
C GLY A 218 -7.23 -17.56 -15.98
N GLU A 219 -5.94 -17.45 -16.33
CA GLU A 219 -5.01 -18.58 -16.46
C GLU A 219 -4.06 -18.67 -15.27
N ASN A 220 -3.79 -19.91 -14.83
CA ASN A 220 -2.91 -20.18 -13.70
C ASN A 220 -1.46 -20.39 -14.16
N HIS A 221 -0.56 -19.52 -13.66
CA HIS A 221 0.87 -19.59 -13.90
C HIS A 221 1.62 -20.02 -12.65
N ASN A 222 2.68 -20.81 -12.83
CA ASN A 222 3.53 -21.21 -11.73
C ASN A 222 4.58 -20.13 -11.45
N PHE A 223 4.62 -19.63 -10.24
CA PHE A 223 5.58 -18.65 -9.78
C PHE A 223 6.49 -19.20 -8.69
N TYR A 224 7.68 -18.62 -8.60
CA TYR A 224 8.62 -18.87 -7.51
C TYR A 224 9.10 -17.54 -6.92
N PHE A 225 8.78 -17.32 -5.66
CA PHE A 225 9.21 -16.16 -4.89
C PHE A 225 10.24 -16.54 -3.84
N GLU A 226 11.26 -15.70 -3.63
CA GLU A 226 12.34 -15.94 -2.68
C GLU A 226 11.82 -16.26 -1.28
N LYS A 227 12.37 -17.31 -0.66
CA LYS A 227 11.90 -17.79 0.65
C LYS A 227 12.44 -16.98 1.81
N SER A 228 13.63 -16.38 1.65
CA SER A 228 14.37 -15.76 2.74
C SER A 228 15.39 -14.73 2.23
N GLY A 229 16.11 -14.11 3.15
CA GLY A 229 17.14 -13.13 2.82
C GLY A 229 16.60 -11.73 2.52
N GLY A 230 17.44 -10.88 1.94
CA GLY A 230 17.11 -9.50 1.60
C GLY A 230 16.02 -9.39 0.52
N ASN A 231 15.95 -10.39 -0.36
CA ASN A 231 14.98 -10.45 -1.46
C ASN A 231 13.75 -11.32 -1.13
N LYS A 232 13.52 -11.63 0.15
CA LYS A 232 12.37 -12.46 0.55
C LYS A 232 11.06 -11.93 -0.04
N GLY A 233 10.37 -12.79 -0.80
CA GLY A 233 9.10 -12.49 -1.47
C GLY A 233 9.25 -11.93 -2.88
N ALA A 234 10.46 -11.52 -3.30
CA ALA A 234 10.69 -11.11 -4.68
C ALA A 234 10.65 -12.31 -5.63
N GLY A 235 10.11 -12.11 -6.82
CA GLY A 235 10.11 -13.11 -7.89
C GLY A 235 11.53 -13.48 -8.30
N VAL A 236 11.78 -14.79 -8.45
CA VAL A 236 13.08 -15.30 -8.90
C VAL A 236 13.27 -14.99 -10.38
N THR A 237 14.45 -14.49 -10.75
CA THR A 237 14.89 -14.37 -12.14
C THR A 237 16.16 -15.18 -12.36
N GLY A 238 16.15 -16.07 -13.35
CA GLY A 238 17.24 -16.99 -13.67
C GLY A 238 16.91 -18.46 -13.43
N GLU A 239 17.93 -19.28 -13.41
CA GLU A 239 17.81 -20.72 -13.22
C GLU A 239 17.77 -21.11 -11.75
N GLU A 240 16.75 -21.87 -11.37
CA GLU A 240 16.57 -22.39 -10.02
C GLU A 240 15.90 -23.78 -10.09
N ASP A 241 16.46 -24.80 -9.44
CA ASP A 241 15.97 -26.19 -9.46
C ASP A 241 15.80 -26.74 -10.90
N ASP A 242 16.77 -26.52 -11.79
CA ASP A 242 16.75 -26.92 -13.21
C ASP A 242 15.56 -26.33 -14.00
N LYS A 243 15.03 -25.20 -13.56
CA LYS A 243 13.94 -24.46 -14.20
C LYS A 243 14.32 -23.00 -14.37
N LEU A 244 13.77 -22.39 -15.41
CA LEU A 244 14.03 -20.99 -15.74
C LEU A 244 12.84 -20.11 -15.35
N TYR A 245 13.13 -19.00 -14.71
CA TYR A 245 12.13 -18.05 -14.23
C TYR A 245 12.45 -16.63 -14.70
N GLN A 246 11.41 -15.85 -14.98
CA GLN A 246 11.49 -14.41 -15.16
C GLN A 246 10.54 -13.73 -14.17
N SER A 247 11.07 -12.88 -13.30
CA SER A 247 10.29 -12.15 -12.29
C SER A 247 9.33 -13.04 -11.47
N GLY A 248 9.76 -14.25 -11.23
CA GLY A 248 8.98 -15.29 -10.55
C GLY A 248 8.23 -16.25 -11.46
N MET A 249 7.82 -15.84 -12.65
CA MET A 249 7.08 -16.70 -13.57
C MET A 249 7.96 -17.81 -14.13
N LEU A 250 7.49 -19.06 -14.04
CA LEU A 250 8.13 -20.21 -14.65
C LEU A 250 7.97 -20.16 -16.18
N LEU A 251 9.09 -20.11 -16.89
CA LEU A 251 9.11 -20.22 -18.34
C LEU A 251 8.97 -21.70 -18.74
N LYS A 252 7.87 -22.04 -19.38
CA LYS A 252 7.53 -23.41 -19.79
C LYS A 252 6.78 -23.38 -21.14
N ALA A 253 6.92 -24.45 -21.91
CA ALA A 253 6.10 -24.66 -23.07
C ALA A 253 4.63 -24.88 -22.67
N ASP A 254 3.72 -24.48 -23.53
CA ASP A 254 2.30 -24.78 -23.41
C ASP A 254 2.03 -26.28 -23.46
N SER A 255 0.84 -26.68 -23.03
CA SER A 255 0.47 -28.10 -22.92
C SER A 255 0.58 -28.87 -24.23
N ASP A 256 0.42 -28.17 -25.34
CA ASP A 256 0.41 -28.72 -26.70
C ASP A 256 1.79 -28.65 -27.38
N ASP A 257 2.74 -27.93 -26.76
CA ASP A 257 4.08 -27.75 -27.27
C ASP A 257 5.11 -28.62 -26.53
N LYS A 258 6.11 -29.11 -27.28
CA LYS A 258 7.18 -29.92 -26.68
C LYS A 258 8.31 -29.10 -26.10
N TYR A 259 8.48 -27.87 -26.54
CA TYR A 259 9.55 -26.95 -26.13
C TYR A 259 9.12 -25.52 -26.38
N ILE A 260 9.72 -24.62 -25.64
CA ILE A 260 9.62 -23.17 -25.76
C ILE A 260 11.00 -22.61 -26.12
N VAL A 261 11.05 -21.55 -26.90
CA VAL A 261 12.28 -20.81 -27.16
C VAL A 261 12.35 -19.65 -26.18
N VAL A 262 13.44 -19.57 -25.43
CA VAL A 262 13.70 -18.51 -24.47
C VAL A 262 14.91 -17.73 -24.91
N GLU A 263 14.76 -16.42 -25.04
CA GLU A 263 15.87 -15.51 -25.26
C GLU A 263 16.44 -15.06 -23.90
N LYS A 264 17.76 -15.16 -23.81
CA LYS A 264 18.50 -14.53 -22.73
C LYS A 264 19.03 -13.21 -23.22
N THR A 265 18.53 -12.10 -22.67
CA THR A 265 18.95 -10.77 -23.09
C THR A 265 20.39 -10.48 -22.69
N THR A 266 21.02 -9.53 -23.38
CA THR A 266 22.34 -9.00 -22.99
C THR A 266 22.25 -7.98 -21.86
N HIS A 267 21.06 -7.52 -21.53
CA HIS A 267 20.80 -6.64 -20.42
C HIS A 267 20.73 -7.46 -19.12
N VAL A 268 21.08 -6.83 -18.06
CA VAL A 268 20.97 -7.40 -16.71
C VAL A 268 20.04 -6.52 -15.88
N ASN A 269 19.28 -7.15 -14.99
CA ASN A 269 18.46 -6.42 -14.06
C ASN A 269 19.31 -5.68 -13.00
N ALA A 270 18.67 -4.95 -12.11
CA ALA A 270 19.34 -4.21 -11.04
C ALA A 270 20.19 -5.09 -10.11
N ASP A 271 19.89 -6.38 -10.00
CA ASP A 271 20.66 -7.37 -9.24
C ASP A 271 21.82 -7.99 -10.04
N GLY A 272 22.04 -7.56 -11.28
CA GLY A 272 23.10 -8.08 -12.16
C GLY A 272 22.80 -9.42 -12.79
N LYS A 273 21.55 -9.88 -12.78
CA LYS A 273 21.11 -11.14 -13.43
C LYS A 273 20.63 -10.85 -14.84
N ALA A 274 20.91 -11.77 -15.76
CA ALA A 274 20.35 -11.71 -17.10
C ALA A 274 18.83 -11.93 -17.05
N GLU A 275 18.13 -11.27 -17.95
CA GLU A 275 16.69 -11.37 -18.12
C GLU A 275 16.34 -12.30 -19.25
N TYR A 276 15.12 -12.81 -19.23
CA TYR A 276 14.64 -13.83 -20.15
C TYR A 276 13.26 -13.46 -20.68
N SER A 277 13.03 -13.71 -21.96
CA SER A 277 11.73 -13.57 -22.61
C SER A 277 11.44 -14.80 -23.48
N THR A 278 10.17 -15.01 -23.79
CA THR A 278 9.70 -16.11 -24.64
C THR A 278 9.34 -15.60 -26.02
N TYR A 279 9.35 -16.51 -27.02
CA TYR A 279 8.90 -16.28 -28.39
C TYR A 279 7.76 -17.24 -28.74
#